data_91fb1d3af9e672a15068f8ecc168014c
#
_entry.id   91fb1d3af9e672a15068f8ecc168014c
#
_cell.length_a   1.000
_cell.length_b   1.000
_cell.length_c   1.000
_cell.angle_alpha   90.00
_cell.angle_beta   90.00
_cell.angle_gamma   90.00
#
_symmetry.space_group_name_H-M   'P 1'
#
loop_
_entity.id
_entity.type
_entity.pdbx_description
1 polymer ?
#
loop_
_entity_poly.entity_id
_entity_poly.type
_entity_poly.pdbx_seq_one_letter_code
_entity_poly.pdbx_strand_id
1 'polypeptide(L)'
;MQENNLTILIPIYHPTLTINEILKNLYKQKQQNFNLVIAIDKPFESELYELEKAKTFFSNRLQIIINTNHQHIDSIISSCLNITKTKYTFIMYSYIEIEYDFISKINKLLLEFKDVDIISFDAYTKGISWMNFNRYPKQNKEINIHIEEENVAKIIPFMYNFIAKTSLLIDATNQHNNKHLSEQYSPNILFKTLINANKILLTKDIQVIDWNYDVLLWSIKSLLESWKDIESEYSMHEFTTPFSESYYYLAKFLNIAYCFAGFLGQCQFKSNTKNYLTLKNLKKHLESSISENIEEWKNSKIINDFLEKNRIQQLFELIPNSKKWSLIFKKIIW
;
A
#
# COMPACT_ATOMS: atom_id res chain seq x y z
N MET A 1 -19.59 3.40 -26.94
CA MET A 1 -19.32 2.81 -25.62
C MET A 1 -18.45 3.81 -24.88
N GLN A 2 -18.81 4.13 -23.65
CA GLN A 2 -17.96 5.00 -22.83
C GLN A 2 -16.68 4.22 -22.52
N GLU A 3 -15.51 4.78 -22.82
CA GLU A 3 -14.24 4.13 -22.49
C GLU A 3 -14.11 3.98 -20.98
N ASN A 4 -13.62 2.82 -20.53
CA ASN A 4 -13.36 2.61 -19.10
C ASN A 4 -12.20 3.52 -18.66
N ASN A 5 -12.39 4.27 -17.58
CA ASN A 5 -11.37 5.15 -17.03
C ASN A 5 -10.48 4.46 -15.99
N LEU A 6 -10.87 3.28 -15.51
CA LEU A 6 -10.21 2.55 -14.43
C LEU A 6 -9.73 1.18 -14.90
N THR A 7 -8.50 0.84 -14.57
CA THR A 7 -7.98 -0.52 -14.58
C THR A 7 -7.76 -1.00 -13.16
N ILE A 8 -8.20 -2.23 -12.87
CA ILE A 8 -7.81 -2.97 -11.67
C ILE A 8 -6.64 -3.87 -12.07
N LEU A 9 -5.51 -3.70 -11.41
CA LEU A 9 -4.31 -4.49 -11.61
C LEU A 9 -4.14 -5.44 -10.44
N ILE A 10 -4.07 -6.76 -10.73
CA ILE A 10 -3.92 -7.80 -9.71
C ILE A 10 -2.61 -8.53 -9.93
N PRO A 11 -1.56 -8.19 -9.14
CA PRO A 11 -0.34 -8.96 -9.10
C PRO A 11 -0.57 -10.20 -8.21
N ILE A 12 -0.55 -11.38 -8.80
CA ILE A 12 -0.71 -12.65 -8.07
C ILE A 12 0.67 -13.20 -7.76
N TYR A 13 1.04 -13.08 -6.49
CA TYR A 13 2.31 -13.53 -5.95
C TYR A 13 2.06 -14.41 -4.74
N HIS A 14 2.41 -15.70 -4.80
CA HIS A 14 2.17 -16.69 -3.74
C HIS A 14 0.76 -16.59 -3.13
N PRO A 15 -0.31 -16.73 -3.94
CA PRO A 15 -1.66 -16.52 -3.45
C PRO A 15 -2.04 -17.62 -2.45
N THR A 16 -2.70 -17.23 -1.38
CA THR A 16 -3.34 -18.16 -0.43
C THR A 16 -4.79 -18.48 -0.86
N LEU A 17 -5.31 -17.75 -1.84
CA LEU A 17 -6.66 -17.89 -2.39
C LEU A 17 -6.60 -18.38 -3.84
N THR A 18 -7.63 -19.10 -4.28
CA THR A 18 -7.81 -19.45 -5.70
C THR A 18 -8.11 -18.21 -6.54
N ILE A 19 -7.86 -18.28 -7.84
CA ILE A 19 -8.19 -17.18 -8.78
C ILE A 19 -9.67 -16.81 -8.70
N ASN A 20 -10.56 -17.80 -8.59
CA ASN A 20 -11.99 -17.55 -8.44
C ASN A 20 -12.33 -16.80 -7.15
N GLU A 21 -11.68 -17.11 -6.04
CA GLU A 21 -11.88 -16.39 -4.78
C GLU A 21 -11.37 -14.95 -4.86
N ILE A 22 -10.20 -14.73 -5.48
CA ILE A 22 -9.65 -13.39 -5.71
C ILE A 22 -10.61 -12.55 -6.56
N LEU A 23 -11.15 -13.13 -7.64
CA LEU A 23 -12.02 -12.43 -8.59
C LEU A 23 -13.49 -12.37 -8.15
N LYS A 24 -13.87 -13.08 -7.09
CA LYS A 24 -15.26 -13.20 -6.62
C LYS A 24 -15.98 -11.86 -6.50
N ASN A 25 -15.31 -10.88 -5.91
CA ASN A 25 -15.91 -9.56 -5.70
C ASN A 25 -15.94 -8.72 -6.97
N LEU A 26 -15.05 -8.98 -7.94
CA LEU A 26 -15.05 -8.33 -9.24
C LEU A 26 -16.17 -8.83 -10.14
N TYR A 27 -16.46 -10.13 -10.14
CA TYR A 27 -17.62 -10.70 -10.84
C TYR A 27 -18.95 -10.08 -10.39
N LYS A 28 -19.04 -9.73 -9.10
CA LYS A 28 -20.26 -9.24 -8.46
C LYS A 28 -20.38 -7.72 -8.44
N GLN A 29 -19.43 -6.96 -8.97
CA GLN A 29 -19.49 -5.51 -8.94
C GLN A 29 -20.78 -4.99 -9.58
N LYS A 30 -21.44 -4.04 -8.92
CA LYS A 30 -22.65 -3.37 -9.40
C LYS A 30 -22.46 -2.73 -10.79
N GLN A 31 -21.29 -2.17 -11.04
CA GLN A 31 -20.86 -1.65 -12.34
C GLN A 31 -19.68 -2.44 -12.86
N GLN A 32 -19.70 -2.77 -14.14
CA GLN A 32 -18.68 -3.56 -14.81
C GLN A 32 -17.83 -2.73 -15.78
N ASN A 33 -17.82 -1.41 -15.66
CA ASN A 33 -17.08 -0.47 -16.50
C ASN A 33 -15.66 -0.21 -15.97
N PHE A 34 -14.88 -1.26 -15.91
CA PHE A 34 -13.44 -1.25 -15.59
C PHE A 34 -12.70 -2.26 -16.47
N ASN A 35 -11.42 -2.05 -16.66
CA ASN A 35 -10.52 -3.02 -17.25
C ASN A 35 -9.81 -3.80 -16.13
N LEU A 36 -9.33 -4.99 -16.46
CA LEU A 36 -8.64 -5.88 -15.52
C LEU A 36 -7.33 -6.34 -16.14
N VAL A 37 -6.24 -6.22 -15.39
CA VAL A 37 -4.94 -6.78 -15.73
C VAL A 37 -4.53 -7.72 -14.60
N ILE A 38 -4.30 -8.99 -14.94
CA ILE A 38 -3.83 -10.00 -13.99
C ILE A 38 -2.43 -10.43 -14.41
N ALA A 39 -1.50 -10.41 -13.47
CA ALA A 39 -0.19 -11.02 -13.66
C ALA A 39 0.00 -12.16 -12.66
N ILE A 40 0.47 -13.29 -13.15
CA ILE A 40 0.70 -14.49 -12.36
C ILE A 40 2.02 -15.15 -12.72
N ASP A 41 2.75 -15.58 -11.69
CA ASP A 41 4.02 -16.25 -11.82
C ASP A 41 3.85 -17.77 -11.73
N LYS A 42 4.35 -18.51 -12.75
CA LYS A 42 4.35 -19.98 -12.78
C LYS A 42 3.01 -20.61 -12.39
N PRO A 43 1.90 -20.29 -13.06
CA PRO A 43 0.59 -20.81 -12.70
C PRO A 43 0.53 -22.31 -12.88
N PHE A 44 -0.21 -22.98 -11.99
CA PHE A 44 -0.61 -24.35 -12.15
C PHE A 44 -1.72 -24.49 -13.23
N GLU A 45 -1.93 -25.70 -13.73
CA GLU A 45 -2.98 -25.97 -14.74
C GLU A 45 -4.39 -25.56 -14.24
N SER A 46 -4.67 -25.80 -12.97
CA SER A 46 -5.92 -25.39 -12.33
C SER A 46 -6.13 -23.87 -12.34
N GLU A 47 -5.06 -23.10 -12.13
CA GLU A 47 -5.11 -21.63 -12.16
C GLU A 47 -5.30 -21.11 -13.57
N LEU A 48 -4.65 -21.73 -14.57
CA LEU A 48 -4.87 -21.43 -16.00
C LEU A 48 -6.32 -21.64 -16.40
N TYR A 49 -6.94 -22.74 -15.95
CA TYR A 49 -8.36 -23.00 -16.20
C TYR A 49 -9.29 -21.94 -15.58
N GLU A 50 -8.97 -21.48 -14.36
CA GLU A 50 -9.73 -20.40 -13.73
C GLU A 50 -9.56 -19.07 -14.49
N LEU A 51 -8.35 -18.78 -14.99
CA LEU A 51 -8.09 -17.59 -15.81
C LEU A 51 -8.83 -17.62 -17.14
N GLU A 52 -8.99 -18.79 -17.77
CA GLU A 52 -9.81 -18.94 -18.98
C GLU A 52 -11.28 -18.63 -18.72
N LYS A 53 -11.82 -19.07 -17.59
CA LYS A 53 -13.19 -18.69 -17.17
C LYS A 53 -13.29 -17.18 -16.93
N ALA A 54 -12.30 -16.58 -16.28
CA ALA A 54 -12.25 -15.13 -16.09
C ALA A 54 -12.24 -14.40 -17.44
N LYS A 55 -11.45 -14.89 -18.41
CA LYS A 55 -11.39 -14.33 -19.75
C LYS A 55 -12.72 -14.42 -20.49
N THR A 56 -13.45 -15.51 -20.29
CA THR A 56 -14.80 -15.67 -20.85
C THR A 56 -15.76 -14.62 -20.28
N PHE A 57 -15.70 -14.33 -18.99
CA PHE A 57 -16.58 -13.35 -18.32
C PHE A 57 -16.20 -11.91 -18.69
N PHE A 58 -14.92 -11.53 -18.51
CA PHE A 58 -14.46 -10.15 -18.71
C PHE A 58 -14.20 -9.83 -20.20
N SER A 59 -14.04 -10.84 -21.05
CA SER A 59 -13.81 -10.72 -22.49
C SER A 59 -12.61 -9.80 -22.83
N ASN A 60 -12.81 -8.81 -23.67
CA ASN A 60 -11.79 -7.84 -24.10
C ASN A 60 -11.32 -6.87 -23.00
N ARG A 61 -11.98 -6.87 -21.85
CA ARG A 61 -11.58 -6.05 -20.69
C ARG A 61 -10.48 -6.69 -19.84
N LEU A 62 -10.19 -7.99 -20.05
CA LEU A 62 -9.15 -8.71 -19.29
C LEU A 62 -7.90 -8.90 -20.15
N GLN A 63 -6.78 -8.50 -19.59
CA GLN A 63 -5.44 -8.84 -20.05
C GLN A 63 -4.74 -9.70 -19.00
N ILE A 64 -3.96 -10.70 -19.44
CA ILE A 64 -3.26 -11.64 -18.56
C ILE A 64 -1.78 -11.65 -18.95
N ILE A 65 -0.93 -11.51 -17.95
CA ILE A 65 0.53 -11.70 -18.05
C ILE A 65 0.87 -12.98 -17.31
N ILE A 66 1.52 -13.92 -17.99
CA ILE A 66 2.02 -15.16 -17.39
C ILE A 66 3.54 -15.10 -17.40
N ASN A 67 4.15 -15.13 -16.23
CA ASN A 67 5.59 -15.17 -16.08
C ASN A 67 6.07 -16.61 -15.88
N THR A 68 7.13 -16.98 -16.59
CA THR A 68 7.76 -18.31 -16.47
C THR A 68 8.65 -18.43 -15.24
N ASN A 69 9.06 -17.32 -14.66
CA ASN A 69 9.90 -17.24 -13.47
C ASN A 69 9.27 -16.34 -12.42
N HIS A 70 9.56 -16.61 -11.15
CA HIS A 70 9.19 -15.69 -10.08
C HIS A 70 9.89 -14.36 -10.27
N GLN A 71 9.12 -13.29 -10.19
CA GLN A 71 9.60 -11.93 -10.30
C GLN A 71 9.30 -11.16 -9.02
N HIS A 72 10.01 -10.07 -8.85
CA HIS A 72 9.74 -9.13 -7.77
C HIS A 72 8.38 -8.45 -7.99
N ILE A 73 7.64 -8.17 -6.91
CA ILE A 73 6.29 -7.59 -6.98
C ILE A 73 6.27 -6.26 -7.77
N ASP A 74 7.26 -5.41 -7.59
CA ASP A 74 7.35 -4.13 -8.30
C ASP A 74 7.58 -4.32 -9.81
N SER A 75 8.34 -5.35 -10.20
CA SER A 75 8.54 -5.72 -11.61
C SER A 75 7.25 -6.23 -12.24
N ILE A 76 6.47 -7.02 -11.50
CA ILE A 76 5.15 -7.50 -11.92
C ILE A 76 4.21 -6.31 -12.12
N ILE A 77 4.15 -5.39 -11.15
CA ILE A 77 3.33 -4.18 -11.23
C ILE A 77 3.74 -3.32 -12.43
N SER A 78 5.04 -3.08 -12.63
CA SER A 78 5.56 -2.31 -13.76
C SER A 78 5.15 -2.92 -15.10
N SER A 79 5.30 -4.25 -15.25
CA SER A 79 4.89 -4.96 -16.47
C SER A 79 3.39 -4.79 -16.76
N CYS A 80 2.55 -4.84 -15.72
CA CYS A 80 1.11 -4.61 -15.87
C CYS A 80 0.78 -3.16 -16.23
N LEU A 81 1.45 -2.20 -15.62
CA LEU A 81 1.24 -0.77 -15.90
C LEU A 81 1.57 -0.43 -17.36
N ASN A 82 2.62 -1.01 -17.92
CA ASN A 82 3.05 -0.78 -19.30
C ASN A 82 2.02 -1.18 -20.36
N ILE A 83 1.11 -2.10 -20.05
CA ILE A 83 0.00 -2.48 -20.94
C ILE A 83 -1.32 -1.79 -20.59
N THR A 84 -1.37 -1.04 -19.49
CA THR A 84 -2.57 -0.35 -19.01
C THR A 84 -2.80 0.94 -19.79
N LYS A 85 -4.01 1.12 -20.33
CA LYS A 85 -4.36 2.27 -21.18
C LYS A 85 -5.35 3.24 -20.54
N THR A 86 -5.91 2.92 -19.37
CA THR A 86 -6.88 3.77 -18.69
C THR A 86 -6.22 4.91 -17.94
N LYS A 87 -6.97 5.96 -17.68
CA LYS A 87 -6.46 7.15 -16.95
C LYS A 87 -6.05 6.83 -15.51
N TYR A 88 -6.76 5.92 -14.85
CA TYR A 88 -6.53 5.55 -13.45
C TYR A 88 -6.29 4.05 -13.28
N THR A 89 -5.47 3.71 -12.29
CA THR A 89 -5.19 2.32 -11.90
C THR A 89 -5.36 2.13 -10.41
N PHE A 90 -6.01 1.03 -10.05
CA PHE A 90 -6.09 0.48 -8.70
C PHE A 90 -5.27 -0.80 -8.63
N ILE A 91 -4.27 -0.86 -7.75
CA ILE A 91 -3.47 -2.07 -7.52
C ILE A 91 -4.15 -2.85 -6.39
N MET A 92 -4.80 -3.95 -6.75
CA MET A 92 -5.52 -4.83 -5.85
C MET A 92 -4.71 -6.10 -5.62
N TYR A 93 -4.10 -6.23 -4.45
CA TYR A 93 -3.42 -7.48 -4.10
C TYR A 93 -4.42 -8.63 -3.91
N SER A 94 -3.95 -9.87 -4.07
CA SER A 94 -4.78 -11.08 -4.03
C SER A 94 -5.56 -11.30 -2.73
N TYR A 95 -5.15 -10.67 -1.65
CA TYR A 95 -5.78 -10.74 -0.32
C TYR A 95 -6.71 -9.57 0.00
N ILE A 96 -6.95 -8.67 -0.95
CA ILE A 96 -7.81 -7.51 -0.75
C ILE A 96 -9.25 -7.84 -1.14
N GLU A 97 -10.18 -7.50 -0.28
CA GLU A 97 -11.61 -7.56 -0.53
C GLU A 97 -12.16 -6.15 -0.74
N ILE A 98 -12.96 -5.98 -1.78
CA ILE A 98 -13.65 -4.73 -2.15
C ILE A 98 -15.16 -4.87 -1.99
N GLU A 99 -15.85 -3.78 -1.69
CA GLU A 99 -17.31 -3.72 -1.58
C GLU A 99 -18.00 -3.95 -2.92
N TYR A 100 -19.24 -4.41 -2.89
CA TYR A 100 -20.08 -4.66 -4.07
C TYR A 100 -20.24 -3.43 -5.00
N ASP A 101 -20.27 -2.24 -4.45
CA ASP A 101 -20.47 -0.97 -5.17
C ASP A 101 -19.18 -0.14 -5.33
N PHE A 102 -18.02 -0.75 -5.07
CA PHE A 102 -16.70 -0.10 -5.11
C PHE A 102 -16.46 0.64 -6.43
N ILE A 103 -16.68 -0.01 -7.58
CA ILE A 103 -16.49 0.60 -8.90
C ILE A 103 -17.45 1.78 -9.11
N SER A 104 -18.70 1.65 -8.69
CA SER A 104 -19.68 2.73 -8.87
C SER A 104 -19.36 3.95 -8.02
N LYS A 105 -18.85 3.75 -6.81
CA LYS A 105 -18.37 4.82 -5.93
C LYS A 105 -17.16 5.55 -6.53
N ILE A 106 -16.18 4.80 -7.05
CA ILE A 106 -15.00 5.38 -7.72
C ILE A 106 -15.44 6.22 -8.91
N ASN A 107 -16.27 5.67 -9.80
CA ASN A 107 -16.72 6.40 -10.97
C ASN A 107 -17.46 7.70 -10.60
N LYS A 108 -18.26 7.68 -9.53
CA LYS A 108 -18.91 8.88 -9.01
C LYS A 108 -17.88 9.92 -8.53
N LEU A 109 -16.89 9.50 -7.73
CA LEU A 109 -15.83 10.40 -7.25
C LEU A 109 -15.02 10.99 -8.39
N LEU A 110 -14.67 10.21 -9.42
CA LEU A 110 -13.94 10.71 -10.59
C LEU A 110 -14.75 11.69 -11.45
N LEU A 111 -16.08 11.65 -11.39
CA LEU A 111 -16.95 12.62 -12.04
C LEU A 111 -17.07 13.92 -11.22
N GLU A 112 -17.14 13.79 -9.89
CA GLU A 112 -17.29 14.91 -8.96
C GLU A 112 -15.98 15.69 -8.78
N PHE A 113 -14.86 14.98 -8.58
CA PHE A 113 -13.53 15.53 -8.37
C PHE A 113 -12.68 15.33 -9.63
N LYS A 114 -12.73 16.34 -10.50
CA LYS A 114 -11.99 16.26 -11.77
C LYS A 114 -10.49 16.46 -11.54
N ASP A 115 -9.70 15.71 -12.29
CA ASP A 115 -8.24 15.84 -12.36
C ASP A 115 -7.47 15.63 -11.03
N VAL A 116 -8.06 14.89 -10.08
CA VAL A 116 -7.29 14.40 -8.93
C VAL A 116 -6.22 13.42 -9.40
N ASP A 117 -5.05 13.48 -8.77
CA ASP A 117 -3.95 12.57 -9.10
C ASP A 117 -4.08 11.25 -8.38
N ILE A 118 -4.55 11.31 -7.14
CA ILE A 118 -4.72 10.17 -6.25
C ILE A 118 -6.06 10.26 -5.52
N ILE A 119 -6.77 9.14 -5.42
CA ILE A 119 -7.87 8.95 -4.48
C ILE A 119 -7.38 8.01 -3.39
N SER A 120 -7.25 8.51 -2.17
CA SER A 120 -6.86 7.72 -1.01
C SER A 120 -8.08 7.48 -0.12
N PHE A 121 -8.30 6.24 0.30
CA PHE A 121 -9.50 5.81 0.99
C PHE A 121 -9.20 4.92 2.18
N ASP A 122 -10.22 4.68 3.00
CA ASP A 122 -10.08 3.93 4.24
C ASP A 122 -9.81 2.44 3.98
N ALA A 123 -9.08 1.81 4.89
CA ALA A 123 -8.80 0.39 4.85
C ALA A 123 -9.00 -0.26 6.22
N TYR A 124 -9.75 -1.34 6.24
CA TYR A 124 -9.90 -2.15 7.43
C TYR A 124 -8.92 -3.33 7.38
N THR A 125 -7.86 -3.24 8.16
CA THR A 125 -6.82 -4.27 8.14
C THR A 125 -7.11 -5.34 9.18
N LYS A 126 -7.33 -6.55 8.72
CA LYS A 126 -7.41 -7.78 9.55
C LYS A 126 -6.09 -8.55 9.53
N GLY A 127 -5.17 -8.12 8.68
CA GLY A 127 -3.89 -8.76 8.45
C GLY A 127 -2.72 -8.11 9.20
N ILE A 128 -1.68 -7.74 8.45
CA ILE A 128 -0.38 -7.31 8.99
C ILE A 128 -0.48 -6.11 9.94
N SER A 129 -1.28 -5.13 9.66
CA SER A 129 -1.23 -3.89 10.43
C SER A 129 -2.15 -3.88 11.64
N TRP A 130 -3.16 -4.73 11.72
CA TRP A 130 -4.15 -4.75 12.82
C TRP A 130 -4.68 -3.37 13.22
N MET A 131 -4.55 -2.40 12.34
CA MET A 131 -4.91 -1.02 12.63
C MET A 131 -6.18 -0.67 11.88
N ASN A 132 -7.21 -0.35 12.64
CA ASN A 132 -8.40 0.29 12.13
C ASN A 132 -8.08 1.77 11.95
N PHE A 133 -7.79 2.17 10.73
CA PHE A 133 -7.46 3.54 10.41
C PHE A 133 -8.71 4.37 10.13
N ASN A 134 -9.65 4.46 11.06
CA ASN A 134 -10.77 5.39 10.98
C ASN A 134 -10.30 6.86 11.01
N ARG A 135 -9.42 7.24 10.06
CA ARG A 135 -8.65 8.48 10.14
C ARG A 135 -8.90 9.44 9.01
N TYR A 136 -9.66 9.01 8.00
CA TYR A 136 -10.01 9.90 6.92
C TYR A 136 -11.08 10.90 7.36
N PRO A 137 -11.10 12.11 6.77
CA PRO A 137 -12.09 13.11 7.09
C PRO A 137 -13.49 12.58 6.84
N LYS A 138 -14.49 13.04 7.64
CA LYS A 138 -15.89 12.59 7.51
C LYS A 138 -16.51 12.94 6.15
N GLN A 139 -16.04 14.05 5.56
CA GLN A 139 -16.42 14.49 4.22
C GLN A 139 -15.24 14.33 3.29
N ASN A 140 -15.51 14.11 2.02
CA ASN A 140 -14.49 14.07 0.97
C ASN A 140 -13.68 15.36 1.01
N LYS A 141 -12.35 15.23 1.07
CA LYS A 141 -11.46 16.36 1.17
C LYS A 141 -10.37 16.27 0.09
N GLU A 142 -10.39 17.22 -0.84
CA GLU A 142 -9.25 17.39 -1.75
C GLU A 142 -8.15 18.15 -1.01
N ILE A 143 -6.93 17.63 -1.07
CA ILE A 143 -5.75 18.26 -0.50
C ILE A 143 -4.75 18.58 -1.60
N ASN A 144 -4.11 19.73 -1.48
CA ASN A 144 -2.96 20.09 -2.30
C ASN A 144 -1.70 19.69 -1.52
N ILE A 145 -0.87 18.86 -2.14
CA ILE A 145 0.34 18.32 -1.52
C ILE A 145 1.31 19.42 -1.10
N HIS A 146 1.41 20.49 -1.90
CA HIS A 146 2.28 21.64 -1.61
C HIS A 146 1.86 22.48 -0.39
N ILE A 147 0.61 22.34 0.06
CA ILE A 147 0.05 23.15 1.15
C ILE A 147 -0.17 22.31 2.40
N GLU A 148 -0.58 21.05 2.24
CA GLU A 148 -0.98 20.19 3.34
C GLU A 148 -0.06 18.95 3.48
N GLU A 149 1.24 19.14 3.43
CA GLU A 149 2.27 18.10 3.45
C GLU A 149 2.13 17.14 4.65
N GLU A 150 1.81 17.65 5.85
CA GLU A 150 1.59 16.80 7.03
C GLU A 150 0.48 15.76 6.80
N ASN A 151 -0.59 16.14 6.10
CA ASN A 151 -1.67 15.21 5.78
C ASN A 151 -1.20 14.12 4.81
N VAL A 152 -0.31 14.45 3.89
CA VAL A 152 0.29 13.48 2.97
C VAL A 152 1.17 12.48 3.72
N ALA A 153 1.99 12.94 4.66
CA ALA A 153 2.81 12.06 5.50
C ALA A 153 1.99 11.05 6.31
N LYS A 154 0.73 11.39 6.64
CA LYS A 154 -0.19 10.53 7.39
C LYS A 154 -0.96 9.53 6.52
N ILE A 155 -0.89 9.60 5.21
CA ILE A 155 -1.57 8.64 4.32
C ILE A 155 -1.14 7.22 4.68
N ILE A 156 -2.11 6.31 4.69
CA ILE A 156 -1.86 4.90 4.98
C ILE A 156 -0.83 4.36 3.99
N PRO A 157 0.28 3.79 4.46
CA PRO A 157 1.43 3.49 3.62
C PRO A 157 1.29 2.22 2.78
N PHE A 158 0.08 1.74 2.54
CA PHE A 158 -0.18 0.53 1.78
C PHE A 158 -0.83 0.86 0.45
N MET A 159 -0.34 0.26 -0.64
CA MET A 159 -0.82 0.55 -1.99
C MET A 159 -2.28 0.17 -2.24
N TYR A 160 -2.83 -0.74 -1.45
CA TYR A 160 -4.20 -1.22 -1.64
C TYR A 160 -5.29 -0.23 -1.24
N ASN A 161 -4.94 0.91 -0.67
CA ASN A 161 -5.90 1.92 -0.22
C ASN A 161 -5.84 3.21 -1.03
N PHE A 162 -5.31 3.15 -2.25
CA PHE A 162 -5.37 4.29 -3.15
C PHE A 162 -5.51 3.88 -4.63
N ILE A 163 -6.06 4.80 -5.40
CA ILE A 163 -6.14 4.77 -6.86
C ILE A 163 -5.37 5.98 -7.36
N ALA A 164 -4.51 5.81 -8.34
CA ALA A 164 -3.72 6.89 -8.88
C ALA A 164 -3.86 6.99 -10.40
N LYS A 165 -3.51 8.17 -10.94
CA LYS A 165 -3.29 8.30 -12.40
C LYS A 165 -2.25 7.28 -12.84
N THR A 166 -2.56 6.55 -13.90
CA THR A 166 -1.69 5.50 -14.44
C THR A 166 -0.32 6.04 -14.83
N SER A 167 -0.24 7.26 -15.37
CA SER A 167 1.02 7.91 -15.71
C SER A 167 1.95 8.08 -14.50
N LEU A 168 1.43 8.53 -13.34
CA LEU A 168 2.22 8.69 -12.13
C LEU A 168 2.76 7.34 -11.60
N LEU A 169 1.95 6.28 -11.72
CA LEU A 169 2.39 4.93 -11.33
C LEU A 169 3.48 4.41 -12.28
N ILE A 170 3.37 4.67 -13.59
CA ILE A 170 4.39 4.31 -14.57
C ILE A 170 5.69 5.05 -14.26
N ASP A 171 5.63 6.36 -14.04
CA ASP A 171 6.81 7.16 -13.70
C ASP A 171 7.47 6.65 -12.41
N ALA A 172 6.68 6.34 -11.39
CA ALA A 172 7.18 5.79 -10.14
C ALA A 172 7.85 4.40 -10.30
N THR A 173 7.45 3.59 -11.29
CA THR A 173 8.04 2.27 -11.54
C THR A 173 9.24 2.28 -12.47
N ASN A 174 9.33 3.24 -13.38
CA ASN A 174 10.44 3.32 -14.34
C ASN A 174 11.80 3.71 -13.71
N GLN A 175 11.77 4.25 -12.51
CA GLN A 175 12.93 4.75 -11.78
C GLN A 175 13.51 3.72 -10.79
N HIS A 176 13.18 2.43 -10.94
CA HIS A 176 13.55 1.40 -9.96
C HIS A 176 14.86 0.68 -10.23
N ASN A 177 15.75 0.69 -9.22
CA ASN A 177 16.83 -0.27 -9.06
C ASN A 177 16.35 -1.45 -8.18
N ASN A 178 15.71 -2.44 -8.79
CA ASN A 178 14.99 -3.55 -8.16
C ASN A 178 15.83 -4.56 -7.36
N LYS A 179 17.00 -4.24 -6.85
CA LYS A 179 17.94 -5.27 -6.37
C LYS A 179 17.64 -5.84 -4.97
N HIS A 180 16.81 -5.18 -4.13
CA HIS A 180 16.75 -5.53 -2.71
C HIS A 180 15.36 -5.46 -2.05
N LEU A 181 14.27 -5.43 -2.82
CA LEU A 181 12.95 -5.12 -2.28
C LEU A 181 12.22 -6.34 -1.70
N SER A 182 11.34 -6.12 -0.74
CA SER A 182 10.46 -7.14 -0.19
C SER A 182 9.54 -7.73 -1.27
N GLU A 183 9.37 -9.05 -1.24
CA GLU A 183 8.60 -9.77 -2.25
C GLU A 183 7.12 -9.41 -2.29
N GLN A 184 6.55 -8.86 -1.21
CA GLN A 184 5.12 -8.57 -1.10
C GLN A 184 4.77 -7.11 -0.82
N TYR A 185 5.67 -6.32 -0.30
CA TYR A 185 5.40 -4.96 0.09
C TYR A 185 6.58 -4.06 -0.17
N SER A 186 6.34 -3.02 -0.94
CA SER A 186 7.32 -1.98 -1.20
C SER A 186 6.68 -0.60 -1.02
N PRO A 187 7.25 0.30 -0.22
CA PRO A 187 6.80 1.68 -0.14
C PRO A 187 7.18 2.50 -1.38
N ASN A 188 8.09 2.01 -2.21
CA ASN A 188 8.67 2.75 -3.33
C ASN A 188 7.62 3.30 -4.26
N ILE A 189 6.79 2.44 -4.86
CA ILE A 189 5.80 2.88 -5.84
C ILE A 189 4.83 3.89 -5.21
N LEU A 190 4.37 3.63 -3.97
CA LEU A 190 3.47 4.54 -3.27
C LEU A 190 4.11 5.91 -3.06
N PHE A 191 5.26 5.97 -2.39
CA PHE A 191 5.85 7.25 -2.01
C PHE A 191 6.41 8.02 -3.20
N LYS A 192 6.94 7.33 -4.22
CA LYS A 192 7.32 7.98 -5.49
C LYS A 192 6.11 8.53 -6.25
N THR A 193 4.99 7.82 -6.23
CA THR A 193 3.72 8.33 -6.78
C THR A 193 3.24 9.56 -6.00
N LEU A 194 3.33 9.54 -4.66
CA LEU A 194 2.95 10.68 -3.80
C LEU A 194 3.84 11.90 -4.03
N ILE A 195 5.15 11.71 -4.17
CA ILE A 195 6.11 12.80 -4.42
C ILE A 195 5.76 13.56 -5.72
N ASN A 196 5.30 12.84 -6.74
CA ASN A 196 5.01 13.41 -8.06
C ASN A 196 3.55 13.86 -8.25
N ALA A 197 2.68 13.67 -7.26
CA ALA A 197 1.30 14.08 -7.30
C ALA A 197 1.12 15.54 -6.83
N ASN A 198 0.06 16.21 -7.30
CA ASN A 198 -0.32 17.55 -6.85
C ASN A 198 -1.58 17.52 -5.99
N LYS A 199 -2.58 16.72 -6.40
CA LYS A 199 -3.90 16.70 -5.78
C LYS A 199 -4.28 15.32 -5.32
N ILE A 200 -4.62 15.19 -4.04
CA ILE A 200 -5.11 13.96 -3.45
C ILE A 200 -6.52 14.17 -2.91
N LEU A 201 -7.43 13.26 -3.25
CA LEU A 201 -8.75 13.17 -2.64
C LEU A 201 -8.72 12.18 -1.49
N LEU A 202 -9.00 12.63 -0.29
CA LEU A 202 -9.21 11.78 0.88
C LEU A 202 -10.70 11.47 1.03
N THR A 203 -11.07 10.18 1.10
CA THR A 203 -12.48 9.76 1.17
C THR A 203 -12.71 8.61 2.12
N LYS A 204 -13.89 8.59 2.77
CA LYS A 204 -14.45 7.44 3.50
C LYS A 204 -15.57 6.72 2.74
N ASP A 205 -15.95 7.22 1.59
CA ASP A 205 -17.04 6.64 0.80
C ASP A 205 -16.67 5.26 0.26
N ILE A 206 -15.38 4.96 0.22
CA ILE A 206 -14.81 3.70 -0.23
C ILE A 206 -14.01 3.08 0.91
N GLN A 207 -14.13 1.77 1.05
CA GLN A 207 -13.35 0.98 1.99
C GLN A 207 -12.91 -0.34 1.36
N VAL A 208 -11.72 -0.78 1.71
CA VAL A 208 -11.22 -2.12 1.38
C VAL A 208 -10.91 -2.89 2.67
N ILE A 209 -10.93 -4.22 2.58
CA ILE A 209 -10.58 -5.09 3.69
C ILE A 209 -9.30 -5.84 3.30
N ASP A 210 -8.28 -5.70 4.11
CA ASP A 210 -7.02 -6.43 4.00
C ASP A 210 -7.07 -7.70 4.86
N TRP A 211 -7.04 -8.87 4.21
CA TRP A 211 -7.02 -10.20 4.83
C TRP A 211 -5.63 -10.81 4.89
N ASN A 212 -4.57 -10.03 4.66
CA ASN A 212 -3.22 -10.59 4.67
C ASN A 212 -2.80 -11.08 6.07
N TYR A 213 -2.84 -12.38 6.25
CA TYR A 213 -2.39 -13.06 7.47
C TYR A 213 -0.94 -13.55 7.39
N ASP A 214 -0.31 -13.46 6.23
CA ASP A 214 1.03 -14.01 6.04
C ASP A 214 2.12 -12.93 6.15
N VAL A 215 2.80 -12.93 7.30
CA VAL A 215 3.84 -11.94 7.67
C VAL A 215 5.21 -12.36 7.22
N LEU A 216 5.40 -13.63 6.90
CA LEU A 216 6.73 -14.23 6.75
C LEU A 216 7.48 -13.71 5.52
N LEU A 217 6.79 -12.99 4.64
CA LEU A 217 7.32 -12.43 3.40
C LEU A 217 7.78 -10.97 3.55
N TRP A 218 7.85 -10.47 4.79
CA TRP A 218 8.20 -9.09 5.05
C TRP A 218 9.57 -8.97 5.73
N SER A 219 10.44 -8.12 5.19
CA SER A 219 11.77 -7.86 5.71
C SER A 219 11.94 -6.39 6.10
N ILE A 220 12.33 -6.14 7.36
CA ILE A 220 12.65 -4.77 7.80
C ILE A 220 13.85 -4.21 7.04
N LYS A 221 14.81 -5.06 6.69
CA LYS A 221 15.97 -4.67 5.90
C LYS A 221 15.54 -4.15 4.53
N SER A 222 14.68 -4.90 3.83
CA SER A 222 14.14 -4.49 2.53
C SER A 222 13.33 -3.20 2.64
N LEU A 223 12.57 -3.01 3.72
CA LEU A 223 11.83 -1.77 3.98
C LEU A 223 12.77 -0.57 4.14
N LEU A 224 13.83 -0.70 4.92
CA LEU A 224 14.82 0.36 5.12
C LEU A 224 15.60 0.66 3.84
N GLU A 225 15.92 -0.35 3.05
CA GLU A 225 16.55 -0.20 1.73
C GLU A 225 15.62 0.53 0.74
N SER A 226 14.34 0.21 0.74
CA SER A 226 13.33 0.92 -0.06
C SER A 226 13.27 2.41 0.29
N TRP A 227 13.39 2.75 1.57
CA TRP A 227 13.42 4.15 1.98
C TRP A 227 14.71 4.89 1.56
N LYS A 228 15.84 4.20 1.44
CA LYS A 228 17.06 4.79 0.85
C LYS A 228 16.88 5.10 -0.63
N ASP A 229 16.19 4.23 -1.37
CA ASP A 229 15.88 4.48 -2.78
C ASP A 229 14.94 5.68 -2.95
N ILE A 230 13.92 5.80 -2.10
CA ILE A 230 13.00 6.96 -2.09
C ILE A 230 13.77 8.24 -1.76
N GLU A 231 14.68 8.20 -0.79
CA GLU A 231 15.52 9.32 -0.39
C GLU A 231 16.44 9.78 -1.50
N SER A 232 17.05 8.83 -2.21
CA SER A 232 17.91 9.12 -3.37
C SER A 232 17.15 9.86 -4.46
N GLU A 233 15.95 9.42 -4.79
CA GLU A 233 15.11 10.08 -5.78
C GLU A 233 14.65 11.46 -5.32
N TYR A 234 14.23 11.58 -4.07
CA TYR A 234 13.85 12.84 -3.46
C TYR A 234 14.99 13.88 -3.53
N SER A 235 16.22 13.45 -3.25
CA SER A 235 17.41 14.29 -3.33
C SER A 235 17.74 14.75 -4.75
N MET A 236 17.47 13.90 -5.75
CA MET A 236 17.69 14.25 -7.17
C MET A 236 16.77 15.39 -7.68
N HIS A 237 15.61 15.57 -7.05
CA HIS A 237 14.65 16.61 -7.40
C HIS A 237 14.94 17.97 -6.73
N GLU A 238 16.10 18.13 -6.06
CA GLU A 238 16.54 19.38 -5.40
C GLU A 238 15.46 20.01 -4.51
N PHE A 239 14.66 19.19 -3.82
CA PHE A 239 13.53 19.63 -2.99
C PHE A 239 12.50 20.50 -3.76
N THR A 240 12.49 20.44 -5.06
CA THR A 240 11.46 21.11 -5.89
C THR A 240 10.15 20.34 -5.89
N THR A 241 10.12 19.17 -5.24
CA THR A 241 8.92 18.36 -5.07
C THR A 241 7.98 18.99 -4.06
N PRO A 242 6.68 18.65 -4.14
CA PRO A 242 5.67 19.09 -3.17
C PRO A 242 5.95 18.64 -1.74
N PHE A 243 6.85 17.70 -1.53
CA PHE A 243 7.13 17.09 -0.24
C PHE A 243 8.38 17.72 0.38
N SER A 244 8.25 18.51 1.41
CA SER A 244 9.42 19.08 2.10
C SER A 244 10.23 17.97 2.80
N GLU A 245 11.53 18.20 2.98
CA GLU A 245 12.43 17.26 3.67
C GLU A 245 11.88 16.83 5.03
N SER A 246 11.34 17.78 5.79
CA SER A 246 10.78 17.52 7.10
C SER A 246 9.62 16.53 7.08
N TYR A 247 8.72 16.65 6.09
CA TYR A 247 7.59 15.74 5.97
C TYR A 247 7.98 14.40 5.37
N TYR A 248 9.03 14.36 4.56
CA TYR A 248 9.64 13.12 4.13
C TYR A 248 10.08 12.26 5.33
N TYR A 249 10.79 12.85 6.29
CA TYR A 249 11.20 12.13 7.50
C TYR A 249 10.01 11.68 8.34
N LEU A 250 8.96 12.48 8.43
CA LEU A 250 7.72 12.08 9.10
C LEU A 250 7.04 10.90 8.39
N ALA A 251 6.96 10.92 7.06
CA ALA A 251 6.39 9.83 6.28
C ALA A 251 7.19 8.53 6.45
N LYS A 252 8.52 8.60 6.37
CA LYS A 252 9.43 7.48 6.64
C LYS A 252 9.21 6.89 8.02
N PHE A 253 9.19 7.75 9.05
CA PHE A 253 8.92 7.33 10.43
C PHE A 253 7.58 6.62 10.56
N LEU A 254 6.50 7.22 10.07
CA LEU A 254 5.15 6.66 10.17
C LEU A 254 5.04 5.33 9.43
N ASN A 255 5.59 5.22 8.22
CA ASN A 255 5.58 3.98 7.47
C ASN A 255 6.29 2.85 8.20
N ILE A 256 7.54 3.07 8.63
CA ILE A 256 8.33 2.07 9.34
C ILE A 256 7.64 1.69 10.67
N ALA A 257 7.15 2.67 11.40
CA ALA A 257 6.48 2.45 12.67
C ALA A 257 5.16 1.68 12.53
N TYR A 258 4.38 1.95 11.49
CA TYR A 258 3.15 1.20 11.17
C TYR A 258 3.46 -0.26 10.80
N CYS A 259 4.42 -0.47 9.93
CA CYS A 259 4.84 -1.81 9.54
C CYS A 259 5.36 -2.60 10.75
N PHE A 260 6.14 -1.96 11.60
CA PHE A 260 6.65 -2.57 12.83
C PHE A 260 5.53 -2.94 13.82
N ALA A 261 4.59 -2.03 14.05
CA ALA A 261 3.44 -2.29 14.92
C ALA A 261 2.57 -3.44 14.41
N GLY A 262 2.37 -3.53 13.10
CA GLY A 262 1.64 -4.62 12.44
C GLY A 262 2.33 -5.96 12.63
N PHE A 263 3.61 -6.03 12.37
CA PHE A 263 4.42 -7.23 12.56
C PHE A 263 4.37 -7.73 14.01
N LEU A 264 4.55 -6.84 14.99
CA LEU A 264 4.46 -7.20 16.40
C LEU A 264 3.08 -7.72 16.80
N GLY A 265 2.01 -7.13 16.26
CA GLY A 265 0.64 -7.61 16.44
C GLY A 265 0.48 -9.05 15.97
N GLN A 266 1.03 -9.38 14.83
CA GLN A 266 0.97 -10.74 14.30
C GLN A 266 1.84 -11.74 15.06
N CYS A 267 3.02 -11.34 15.52
CA CYS A 267 3.86 -12.20 16.37
C CYS A 267 3.12 -12.62 17.64
N GLN A 268 2.26 -11.76 18.18
CA GLN A 268 1.43 -12.10 19.34
C GLN A 268 0.33 -13.12 19.00
N PHE A 269 -0.34 -12.93 17.87
CA PHE A 269 -1.43 -13.79 17.46
C PHE A 269 -0.97 -15.21 17.11
N LYS A 270 0.21 -15.33 16.47
CA LYS A 270 0.81 -16.61 16.08
C LYS A 270 1.69 -17.25 17.16
N SER A 271 1.75 -16.68 18.37
CA SER A 271 2.60 -17.21 19.47
C SER A 271 2.30 -18.68 19.86
N ASN A 272 1.13 -19.19 19.51
CA ASN A 272 0.69 -20.56 19.77
C ASN A 272 0.92 -21.53 18.60
N THR A 273 1.65 -21.12 17.55
CA THR A 273 1.89 -21.94 16.36
C THR A 273 3.26 -22.64 16.39
N LYS A 274 3.43 -23.68 15.55
CA LYS A 274 4.69 -24.43 15.40
C LYS A 274 5.92 -23.56 15.04
N ASN A 275 5.71 -22.31 14.60
CA ASN A 275 6.75 -21.38 14.16
C ASN A 275 7.17 -20.35 15.23
N TYR A 276 6.83 -20.57 16.51
CA TYR A 276 7.10 -19.63 17.59
C TYR A 276 8.58 -19.20 17.71
N LEU A 277 9.53 -20.13 17.57
CA LEU A 277 10.95 -19.81 17.64
C LEU A 277 11.41 -18.90 16.50
N THR A 278 10.93 -19.14 15.29
CA THR A 278 11.22 -18.31 14.11
C THR A 278 10.67 -16.89 14.30
N LEU A 279 9.44 -16.77 14.79
CA LEU A 279 8.81 -15.48 15.08
C LEU A 279 9.53 -14.72 16.20
N LYS A 280 10.01 -15.43 17.23
CA LYS A 280 10.79 -14.83 18.33
C LYS A 280 12.13 -14.27 17.83
N ASN A 281 12.81 -14.99 16.94
CA ASN A 281 14.07 -14.55 16.35
C ASN A 281 13.87 -13.37 15.40
N LEU A 282 12.83 -13.41 14.57
CA LEU A 282 12.43 -12.30 13.70
C LEU A 282 12.11 -11.04 14.52
N LYS A 283 11.40 -11.20 15.64
CA LYS A 283 11.10 -10.08 16.55
C LYS A 283 12.37 -9.44 17.08
N LYS A 284 13.34 -10.23 17.56
CA LYS A 284 14.63 -9.71 18.05
C LYS A 284 15.39 -8.98 16.95
N HIS A 285 15.40 -9.52 15.75
CA HIS A 285 16.04 -8.90 14.58
C HIS A 285 15.40 -7.55 14.24
N LEU A 286 14.09 -7.48 14.28
CA LEU A 286 13.33 -6.24 14.05
C LEU A 286 13.66 -5.18 15.11
N GLU A 287 13.61 -5.55 16.39
CA GLU A 287 13.92 -4.65 17.50
C GLU A 287 15.35 -4.11 17.41
N SER A 288 16.31 -4.96 17.01
CA SER A 288 17.70 -4.54 16.78
C SER A 288 17.84 -3.58 15.59
N SER A 289 17.21 -3.90 14.46
CA SER A 289 17.28 -3.09 13.23
C SER A 289 16.61 -1.71 13.36
N ILE A 290 15.60 -1.59 14.23
CA ILE A 290 14.93 -0.31 14.48
C ILE A 290 15.70 0.55 15.49
N SER A 291 16.50 -0.04 16.37
CA SER A 291 17.19 0.69 17.44
C SER A 291 18.05 1.85 16.92
N GLU A 292 18.72 1.67 15.78
CA GLU A 292 19.49 2.73 15.13
C GLU A 292 18.63 3.90 14.66
N ASN A 293 17.47 3.59 14.07
CA ASN A 293 16.53 4.61 13.59
C ASN A 293 15.85 5.37 14.75
N ILE A 294 15.74 4.76 15.92
CA ILE A 294 15.11 5.38 17.08
C ILE A 294 15.88 6.59 17.56
N GLU A 295 17.20 6.55 17.59
CA GLU A 295 18.00 7.71 18.00
C GLU A 295 17.87 8.87 17.00
N GLU A 296 17.82 8.57 15.69
CA GLU A 296 17.51 9.57 14.67
C GLU A 296 16.13 10.20 14.91
N TRP A 297 15.10 9.38 15.15
CA TRP A 297 13.74 9.86 15.38
C TRP A 297 13.58 10.68 16.65
N LYS A 298 14.23 10.31 17.74
CA LYS A 298 14.23 11.09 19.00
C LYS A 298 14.81 12.48 18.82
N ASN A 299 15.79 12.63 17.93
CA ASN A 299 16.45 13.91 17.66
C ASN A 299 15.71 14.75 16.61
N SER A 300 14.72 14.18 15.92
CA SER A 300 13.94 14.89 14.90
C SER A 300 12.87 15.77 15.55
N LYS A 301 12.97 17.10 15.37
CA LYS A 301 11.99 18.06 15.87
C LYS A 301 10.58 17.77 15.31
N ILE A 302 10.45 17.53 14.01
CA ILE A 302 9.15 17.31 13.39
C ILE A 302 8.45 16.05 13.91
N ILE A 303 9.21 14.98 14.19
CA ILE A 303 8.65 13.75 14.77
C ILE A 303 8.20 14.03 16.20
N ASN A 304 9.00 14.74 17.00
CA ASN A 304 8.64 15.07 18.38
C ASN A 304 7.40 15.97 18.44
N ASP A 305 7.32 17.02 17.62
CA ASP A 305 6.14 17.89 17.52
C ASP A 305 4.89 17.08 17.11
N PHE A 306 5.03 16.14 16.18
CA PHE A 306 3.95 15.22 15.78
C PHE A 306 3.51 14.30 16.92
N LEU A 307 4.45 13.72 17.67
CA LEU A 307 4.15 12.86 18.82
C LEU A 307 3.47 13.63 19.94
N GLU A 308 3.89 14.87 20.20
CA GLU A 308 3.29 15.75 21.19
C GLU A 308 1.87 16.14 20.81
N LYS A 309 1.65 16.61 19.59
CA LYS A 309 0.33 16.96 19.03
C LYS A 309 -0.67 15.81 19.15
N ASN A 310 -0.20 14.57 18.97
CA ASN A 310 -1.03 13.36 19.04
C ASN A 310 -1.05 12.72 20.45
N ARG A 311 -0.38 13.31 21.45
CA ARG A 311 -0.29 12.81 22.84
C ARG A 311 0.28 11.39 22.92
N ILE A 312 1.32 11.11 22.13
CA ILE A 312 1.97 9.80 22.03
C ILE A 312 3.49 9.86 22.24
N GLN A 313 3.98 10.88 23.01
CA GLN A 313 5.40 11.09 23.29
C GLN A 313 6.09 9.86 23.92
N GLN A 314 5.31 9.05 24.65
CA GLN A 314 5.81 7.80 25.26
C GLN A 314 6.15 6.69 24.25
N LEU A 315 5.98 6.92 22.95
CA LEU A 315 6.22 5.89 21.93
C LEU A 315 7.62 5.29 22.06
N PHE A 316 8.63 6.11 22.20
CA PHE A 316 10.02 5.66 22.29
C PHE A 316 10.37 4.95 23.59
N GLU A 317 9.68 5.26 24.68
CA GLU A 317 9.84 4.58 25.98
C GLU A 317 9.21 3.17 25.96
N LEU A 318 8.26 2.94 25.05
CA LEU A 318 7.52 1.68 24.95
C LEU A 318 8.17 0.67 24.02
N ILE A 319 9.32 0.97 23.42
CA ILE A 319 10.04 0.07 22.53
C ILE A 319 10.37 -1.28 23.18
N PRO A 320 10.83 -1.34 24.44
CA PRO A 320 11.02 -2.60 25.15
C PRO A 320 9.70 -3.35 25.34
N ASN A 321 8.56 -2.66 25.27
CA ASN A 321 7.22 -3.20 25.48
C ASN A 321 6.37 -3.11 24.21
N SER A 322 6.90 -3.64 23.16
CA SER A 322 6.36 -3.65 21.77
C SER A 322 4.87 -4.02 21.64
N LYS A 323 4.32 -4.72 22.64
CA LYS A 323 2.90 -5.06 22.74
C LYS A 323 1.95 -3.86 22.69
N LYS A 324 2.44 -2.66 23.06
CA LYS A 324 1.62 -1.44 23.16
C LYS A 324 1.69 -0.56 21.91
N TRP A 325 2.59 -0.82 20.99
CA TRP A 325 2.77 0.03 19.80
C TRP A 325 1.50 0.14 18.95
N SER A 326 0.86 -0.98 18.66
CA SER A 326 -0.39 -0.98 17.89
C SER A 326 -1.52 -0.18 18.55
N LEU A 327 -1.54 -0.12 19.91
CA LEU A 327 -2.51 0.66 20.66
C LEU A 327 -2.20 2.15 20.61
N ILE A 328 -0.92 2.52 20.54
CA ILE A 328 -0.49 3.92 20.50
C ILE A 328 -0.84 4.52 19.13
N PHE A 329 -0.54 3.80 18.06
CA PHE A 329 -0.85 4.29 16.71
C PHE A 329 -2.37 4.48 16.45
N LYS A 330 -3.23 3.79 17.20
CA LYS A 330 -4.70 4.06 17.16
C LYS A 330 -5.07 5.46 17.64
N LYS A 331 -4.19 6.15 18.37
CA LYS A 331 -4.46 7.48 18.92
C LYS A 331 -4.06 8.62 17.97
N ILE A 332 -3.36 8.34 16.89
CA ILE A 332 -2.99 9.38 15.92
C ILE A 332 -4.26 9.90 15.26
N ILE A 333 -4.52 11.19 15.37
CA ILE A 333 -5.70 11.88 14.88
C ILE A 333 -5.33 12.62 13.58
N TRP A 334 -6.26 12.59 12.63
CA TRP A 334 -6.16 13.37 11.40
C TRP A 334 -6.66 14.79 11.59
#